data_ac095f5fa502540392ee0395c8df4bcd
#
_entry.id   ac095f5fa502540392ee0395c8df4bcd
#
_cell.length_a   1.000
_cell.length_b   1.000
_cell.length_c   1.000
_cell.angle_alpha   90.00
_cell.angle_beta   90.00
_cell.angle_gamma   90.00
#
_symmetry.space_group_name_H-M   'P 1'
#
loop_
_entity.id
_entity.type
_entity.pdbx_description
1 polymer ?
#
loop_
_entity_poly.entity_id
_entity_poly.type
_entity_poly.pdbx_seq_one_letter_code
_entity_poly.pdbx_strand_id
1 'polypeptide(L)'
;INPDFSWASSEIGEIKNYFKLDKFILLFPFCSPHLNIKKWPYYNDLIKLILNKFGNEYKIVTAPGPTEINDAKEINALAILNNGKALDISQLTRLIKESSFVVANDTGPAHIAAHVGAKGLTLFGKHTTAYKVSIERENFKAIEVTDLNNLSAEKVFERLSNSLD
;
A
#
# COMPACT_ATOMS: atom_id res chain seq x y z
N ILE A 1 -19.63 12.84 5.26
CA ILE A 1 -19.07 12.18 6.45
C ILE A 1 -18.15 11.06 6.00
N ASN A 2 -16.92 11.09 6.46
CA ASN A 2 -15.97 10.01 6.17
C ASN A 2 -16.27 8.80 7.05
N PRO A 3 -16.30 7.60 6.46
CA PRO A 3 -16.43 6.38 7.27
C PRO A 3 -15.28 6.27 8.29
N ASP A 4 -15.60 5.78 9.46
CA ASP A 4 -14.62 5.51 10.50
C ASP A 4 -14.42 4.00 10.63
N PHE A 5 -13.22 3.54 10.32
CA PHE A 5 -12.85 2.13 10.38
C PHE A 5 -12.18 1.74 11.70
N SER A 6 -12.09 2.65 12.67
CA SER A 6 -11.41 2.33 13.93
C SER A 6 -12.04 1.13 14.65
N TRP A 7 -13.37 0.96 14.54
CA TRP A 7 -14.07 -0.18 15.14
C TRP A 7 -13.67 -1.52 14.53
N ALA A 8 -13.19 -1.51 13.27
CA ALA A 8 -12.77 -2.73 12.58
C ALA A 8 -11.34 -3.12 12.89
N SER A 9 -10.58 -2.22 13.52
CA SER A 9 -9.17 -2.46 13.82
C SER A 9 -9.01 -3.46 14.95
N SER A 10 -8.16 -4.48 14.76
CA SER A 10 -7.87 -5.47 15.80
C SER A 10 -6.38 -5.46 16.15
N GLU A 11 -6.05 -6.07 17.31
CA GLU A 11 -4.68 -6.16 17.75
C GLU A 11 -3.87 -7.10 16.84
N ILE A 12 -2.70 -6.66 16.41
CA ILE A 12 -1.80 -7.43 15.56
C ILE A 12 -0.42 -7.64 16.21
N GLY A 13 -0.34 -7.55 17.54
CA GLY A 13 0.94 -7.66 18.24
C GLY A 13 1.69 -8.94 17.94
N GLU A 14 1.02 -10.08 17.87
CA GLU A 14 1.64 -11.36 17.54
C GLU A 14 2.19 -11.37 16.11
N ILE A 15 1.45 -10.80 15.16
CA ILE A 15 1.88 -10.71 13.76
C ILE A 15 3.11 -9.81 13.65
N LYS A 16 3.09 -8.67 14.32
CA LYS A 16 4.22 -7.74 14.34
C LYS A 16 5.48 -8.40 14.93
N ASN A 17 5.32 -9.14 16.02
CA ASN A 17 6.43 -9.84 16.64
C ASN A 17 7.00 -10.94 15.73
N TYR A 18 6.13 -11.70 15.09
CA TYR A 18 6.55 -12.76 14.17
C TYR A 18 7.40 -12.21 13.02
N PHE A 19 6.96 -11.11 12.41
CA PHE A 19 7.65 -10.50 11.28
C PHE A 19 8.65 -9.43 11.70
N LYS A 20 8.78 -9.16 12.99
CA LYS A 20 9.69 -8.13 13.54
C LYS A 20 9.43 -6.76 12.93
N LEU A 21 8.15 -6.37 12.89
CA LEU A 21 7.75 -5.09 12.32
C LEU A 21 7.89 -3.96 13.35
N ASP A 22 8.58 -2.90 12.95
CA ASP A 22 8.64 -1.63 13.69
C ASP A 22 8.23 -0.53 12.72
N LYS A 23 9.19 0.06 12.01
CA LYS A 23 8.89 1.00 10.93
C LYS A 23 8.77 0.23 9.62
N PHE A 24 7.67 0.41 8.92
CA PHE A 24 7.50 -0.32 7.66
C PHE A 24 6.69 0.48 6.64
N ILE A 25 7.01 0.25 5.38
CA ILE A 25 6.30 0.79 4.23
C ILE A 25 5.45 -0.33 3.65
N LEU A 26 4.17 -0.07 3.49
CA LEU A 26 3.19 -1.07 3.08
C LEU A 26 2.77 -0.82 1.64
N LEU A 27 2.93 -1.83 0.80
CA LEU A 27 2.60 -1.76 -0.62
C LEU A 27 1.43 -2.67 -0.95
N PHE A 28 0.52 -2.18 -1.80
CA PHE A 28 -0.61 -2.97 -2.30
C PHE A 28 -0.57 -2.97 -3.83
N PRO A 29 0.25 -3.85 -4.43
CA PRO A 29 0.46 -3.85 -5.89
C PRO A 29 -0.57 -4.67 -6.67
N PHE A 30 -1.58 -5.18 -6.01
CA PHE A 30 -2.51 -6.14 -6.60
C PHE A 30 -3.77 -5.47 -7.13
N CYS A 31 -4.41 -6.12 -8.11
CA CYS A 31 -5.72 -5.72 -8.63
C CYS A 31 -6.41 -6.96 -9.19
N SER A 32 -7.71 -6.84 -9.49
CA SER A 32 -8.41 -7.94 -10.16
C SER A 32 -7.77 -8.26 -11.50
N PRO A 33 -7.63 -9.54 -11.87
CA PRO A 33 -6.97 -9.93 -13.12
C PRO A 33 -7.56 -9.27 -14.38
N HIS A 34 -8.87 -9.05 -14.40
CA HIS A 34 -9.53 -8.40 -15.55
C HIS A 34 -9.44 -6.87 -15.50
N LEU A 35 -8.75 -6.31 -14.51
CA LEU A 35 -8.55 -4.87 -14.36
C LEU A 35 -7.07 -4.51 -14.41
N ASN A 36 -6.31 -5.13 -15.31
CA ASN A 36 -4.87 -4.90 -15.44
C ASN A 36 -4.51 -3.44 -15.69
N ILE A 37 -5.44 -2.66 -16.21
CA ILE A 37 -5.25 -1.22 -16.42
C ILE A 37 -4.98 -0.47 -15.10
N LYS A 38 -5.36 -1.05 -13.96
CA LYS A 38 -5.11 -0.49 -12.62
C LYS A 38 -3.75 -0.90 -12.06
N LYS A 39 -3.01 -1.76 -12.76
CA LYS A 39 -1.75 -2.30 -12.26
C LYS A 39 -0.59 -1.38 -12.64
N TRP A 40 0.20 -0.97 -11.64
CA TRP A 40 1.43 -0.23 -11.86
C TRP A 40 2.59 -1.24 -11.88
N PRO A 41 3.39 -1.28 -12.95
CA PRO A 41 4.38 -2.35 -13.11
C PRO A 41 5.70 -2.13 -12.38
N TYR A 42 5.91 -0.98 -11.72
CA TYR A 42 7.23 -0.58 -11.24
C TYR A 42 7.41 -0.67 -9.72
N TYR A 43 6.64 -1.52 -9.03
CA TYR A 43 6.78 -1.68 -7.58
C TYR A 43 8.17 -2.18 -7.18
N ASN A 44 8.72 -3.15 -7.90
CA ASN A 44 10.06 -3.67 -7.58
C ASN A 44 11.15 -2.61 -7.80
N ASP A 45 10.98 -1.75 -8.80
CA ASP A 45 11.90 -0.63 -9.02
C ASP A 45 11.78 0.39 -7.89
N LEU A 46 10.57 0.66 -7.41
CA LEU A 46 10.35 1.54 -6.26
C LEU A 46 11.03 0.97 -5.02
N ILE A 47 10.92 -0.33 -4.78
CA ILE A 47 11.56 -1.00 -3.65
C ILE A 47 13.07 -0.79 -3.67
N LYS A 48 13.70 -0.92 -4.84
CA LYS A 48 15.14 -0.68 -4.97
C LYS A 48 15.52 0.75 -4.59
N LEU A 49 14.73 1.73 -5.00
CA LEU A 49 15.00 3.13 -4.67
C LEU A 49 14.86 3.38 -3.17
N ILE A 50 13.87 2.77 -2.54
CA ILE A 50 13.66 2.89 -1.08
C ILE A 50 14.86 2.28 -0.34
N LEU A 51 15.28 1.09 -0.73
CA LEU A 51 16.40 0.42 -0.08
C LEU A 51 17.72 1.20 -0.27
N ASN A 52 17.91 1.83 -1.43
CA ASN A 52 19.11 2.61 -1.68
C ASN A 52 19.19 3.86 -0.80
N LYS A 53 18.04 4.51 -0.53
CA LYS A 53 18.04 5.73 0.29
C LYS A 53 17.97 5.42 1.78
N PHE A 54 17.07 4.54 2.18
CA PHE A 54 16.76 4.33 3.60
C PHE A 54 17.44 3.09 4.20
N GLY A 55 17.98 2.19 3.35
CA GLY A 55 18.61 0.97 3.84
C GLY A 55 17.62 0.13 4.66
N ASN A 56 18.02 -0.20 5.88
CA ASN A 56 17.19 -1.03 6.78
C ASN A 56 16.31 -0.21 7.72
N GLU A 57 16.20 1.10 7.52
CA GLU A 57 15.36 1.94 8.37
C GLU A 57 13.90 1.54 8.30
N TYR A 58 13.41 1.16 7.12
CA TYR A 58 12.03 0.73 6.90
C TYR A 58 12.01 -0.68 6.33
N LYS A 59 11.21 -1.54 6.92
CA LYS A 59 10.92 -2.85 6.32
C LYS A 59 9.86 -2.63 5.24
N ILE A 60 10.00 -3.27 4.09
CA ILE A 60 9.06 -3.13 2.98
C ILE A 60 8.18 -4.37 2.94
N VAL A 61 6.89 -4.18 3.09
CA VAL A 61 5.93 -5.28 3.25
C VAL A 61 4.74 -5.13 2.32
N THR A 62 4.04 -6.22 2.10
CA THR A 62 2.75 -6.25 1.42
C THR A 62 1.81 -7.15 2.20
N ALA A 63 0.50 -6.94 2.05
CA ALA A 63 -0.50 -7.78 2.71
C ALA A 63 -1.49 -8.29 1.66
N PRO A 64 -1.18 -9.42 1.01
CA PRO A 64 -2.00 -9.94 -0.08
C PRO A 64 -3.32 -10.50 0.45
N GLY A 65 -4.39 -10.33 -0.35
CA GLY A 65 -5.67 -10.99 -0.10
C GLY A 65 -5.58 -12.49 -0.43
N PRO A 66 -6.66 -13.25 -0.17
CA PRO A 66 -6.65 -14.71 -0.33
C PRO A 66 -6.29 -15.18 -1.75
N THR A 67 -6.66 -14.42 -2.77
CA THR A 67 -6.40 -14.77 -4.16
C THR A 67 -5.09 -14.19 -4.69
N GLU A 68 -4.35 -13.43 -3.87
CA GLU A 68 -3.17 -12.68 -4.28
C GLU A 68 -1.87 -13.23 -3.69
N ILE A 69 -1.95 -14.26 -2.85
CA ILE A 69 -0.78 -14.79 -2.14
C ILE A 69 0.30 -15.26 -3.12
N ASN A 70 -0.10 -15.91 -4.21
CA ASN A 70 0.86 -16.36 -5.22
C ASN A 70 1.49 -15.18 -5.98
N ASP A 71 0.69 -14.16 -6.29
CA ASP A 71 1.19 -12.97 -6.98
C ASP A 71 2.18 -12.19 -6.12
N ALA A 72 2.03 -12.26 -4.80
CA ALA A 72 2.93 -11.59 -3.87
C ALA A 72 4.38 -12.09 -3.98
N LYS A 73 4.57 -13.31 -4.48
CA LYS A 73 5.91 -13.88 -4.64
C LYS A 73 6.74 -13.15 -5.69
N GLU A 74 6.08 -12.43 -6.60
CA GLU A 74 6.76 -11.65 -7.64
C GLU A 74 7.19 -10.27 -7.16
N ILE A 75 6.74 -9.86 -5.98
CA ILE A 75 7.06 -8.56 -5.39
C ILE A 75 8.18 -8.76 -4.36
N ASN A 76 9.20 -7.93 -4.42
CA ASN A 76 10.38 -8.02 -3.55
C ASN A 76 10.12 -7.42 -2.17
N ALA A 77 8.91 -7.65 -1.64
CA ALA A 77 8.49 -7.21 -0.32
C ALA A 77 8.08 -8.43 0.51
N LEU A 78 8.17 -8.28 1.82
CA LEU A 78 7.76 -9.34 2.75
C LEU A 78 6.24 -9.42 2.79
N ALA A 79 5.68 -10.60 2.50
CA ALA A 79 4.23 -10.80 2.58
C ALA A 79 3.81 -11.04 4.03
N ILE A 80 2.93 -10.19 4.54
CA ILE A 80 2.41 -10.32 5.90
C ILE A 80 1.13 -11.16 5.86
N LEU A 81 1.21 -12.31 6.52
CA LEU A 81 0.13 -13.30 6.59
C LEU A 81 -0.07 -13.72 8.05
N ASN A 82 -1.25 -14.22 8.36
CA ASN A 82 -1.53 -14.81 9.68
C ASN A 82 -1.58 -16.33 9.52
N ASN A 83 -0.54 -17.01 10.00
CA ASN A 83 -0.41 -18.48 9.88
C ASN A 83 -0.57 -18.95 8.43
N GLY A 84 0.05 -18.22 7.48
CA GLY A 84 0.01 -18.55 6.06
C GLY A 84 -1.26 -18.13 5.34
N LYS A 85 -2.19 -17.48 6.01
CA LYS A 85 -3.45 -17.03 5.44
C LYS A 85 -3.50 -15.50 5.36
N ALA A 86 -4.29 -14.98 4.42
CA ALA A 86 -4.50 -13.55 4.31
C ALA A 86 -5.05 -12.98 5.62
N LEU A 87 -4.68 -11.74 5.93
CA LEU A 87 -5.21 -11.01 7.07
C LEU A 87 -6.70 -10.77 6.86
N ASP A 88 -7.48 -10.82 7.95
CA ASP A 88 -8.88 -10.38 7.88
C ASP A 88 -8.93 -8.85 7.80
N ILE A 89 -10.14 -8.30 7.61
CA ILE A 89 -10.30 -6.87 7.42
C ILE A 89 -9.85 -6.07 8.65
N SER A 90 -10.08 -6.60 9.85
CA SER A 90 -9.67 -5.92 11.09
C SER A 90 -8.16 -5.88 11.24
N GLN A 91 -7.50 -7.00 10.96
CA GLN A 91 -6.04 -7.10 11.01
C GLN A 91 -5.41 -6.20 9.94
N LEU A 92 -5.96 -6.21 8.73
CA LEU A 92 -5.48 -5.37 7.63
C LEU A 92 -5.61 -3.89 7.99
N THR A 93 -6.75 -3.49 8.52
CA THR A 93 -6.98 -2.10 8.94
C THR A 93 -5.94 -1.66 9.97
N ARG A 94 -5.65 -2.50 10.96
CA ARG A 94 -4.67 -2.18 12.00
C ARG A 94 -3.26 -2.08 11.41
N LEU A 95 -2.89 -3.00 10.51
CA LEU A 95 -1.59 -2.96 9.84
C LEU A 95 -1.42 -1.65 9.07
N ILE A 96 -2.45 -1.24 8.33
CA ILE A 96 -2.44 0.01 7.60
C ILE A 96 -2.26 1.21 8.55
N LYS A 97 -2.99 1.23 9.66
CA LYS A 97 -2.88 2.32 10.65
C LYS A 97 -1.47 2.43 11.23
N GLU A 98 -0.77 1.33 11.41
CA GLU A 98 0.56 1.32 12.02
C GLU A 98 1.70 1.49 11.02
N SER A 99 1.41 1.52 9.72
CA SER A 99 2.44 1.71 8.69
C SER A 99 3.00 3.12 8.72
N SER A 100 4.26 3.24 8.26
CA SER A 100 4.89 4.56 8.10
C SER A 100 4.43 5.23 6.82
N PHE A 101 4.13 4.46 5.79
CA PHE A 101 3.66 4.95 4.50
C PHE A 101 2.99 3.82 3.72
N VAL A 102 1.98 4.16 2.91
CA VAL A 102 1.26 3.20 2.07
C VAL A 102 1.37 3.66 0.61
N VAL A 103 1.69 2.73 -0.29
CA VAL A 103 1.55 2.96 -1.73
C VAL A 103 0.62 1.88 -2.27
N ALA A 104 -0.45 2.28 -2.91
CA ALA A 104 -1.48 1.35 -3.34
C ALA A 104 -1.99 1.68 -4.74
N ASN A 105 -2.36 0.63 -5.47
CA ASN A 105 -3.20 0.78 -6.64
C ASN A 105 -4.61 1.22 -6.20
N ASP A 106 -5.45 1.61 -7.13
CA ASP A 106 -6.84 1.99 -6.86
C ASP A 106 -7.65 0.73 -6.48
N THR A 107 -7.65 0.39 -5.20
CA THR A 107 -8.24 -0.84 -4.66
C THR A 107 -8.84 -0.59 -3.27
N GLY A 108 -9.48 -1.62 -2.71
CA GLY A 108 -10.05 -1.54 -1.35
C GLY A 108 -9.08 -1.09 -0.28
N PRO A 109 -7.86 -1.65 -0.19
CA PRO A 109 -6.87 -1.19 0.79
C PRO A 109 -6.54 0.29 0.69
N ALA A 110 -6.54 0.88 -0.51
CA ALA A 110 -6.32 2.32 -0.67
C ALA A 110 -7.42 3.12 0.03
N HIS A 111 -8.68 2.69 -0.10
CA HIS A 111 -9.79 3.35 0.57
C HIS A 111 -9.69 3.23 2.09
N ILE A 112 -9.29 2.07 2.60
CA ILE A 112 -9.07 1.89 4.03
C ILE A 112 -7.99 2.86 4.52
N ALA A 113 -6.85 2.92 3.81
CA ALA A 113 -5.74 3.81 4.17
C ALA A 113 -6.18 5.26 4.25
N ALA A 114 -6.96 5.71 3.26
CA ALA A 114 -7.47 7.08 3.25
C ALA A 114 -8.34 7.36 4.48
N HIS A 115 -9.25 6.45 4.80
CA HIS A 115 -10.22 6.67 5.87
C HIS A 115 -9.66 6.51 7.28
N VAL A 116 -8.56 5.78 7.45
CA VAL A 116 -7.92 5.66 8.78
C VAL A 116 -6.83 6.71 8.99
N GLY A 117 -6.60 7.59 8.03
CA GLY A 117 -5.63 8.68 8.16
C GLY A 117 -4.18 8.26 7.97
N ALA A 118 -3.93 7.15 7.29
CA ALA A 118 -2.57 6.72 6.98
C ALA A 118 -1.89 7.69 6.02
N LYS A 119 -0.57 7.85 6.14
CA LYS A 119 0.21 8.55 5.12
C LYS A 119 0.36 7.66 3.91
N GLY A 120 0.18 8.21 2.72
CA GLY A 120 0.40 7.38 1.55
C GLY A 120 -0.03 8.01 0.24
N LEU A 121 0.08 7.19 -0.79
CA LEU A 121 -0.25 7.51 -2.15
C LEU A 121 -1.10 6.40 -2.76
N THR A 122 -2.10 6.80 -3.53
CA THR A 122 -2.80 5.86 -4.41
C THR A 122 -2.55 6.27 -5.86
N LEU A 123 -2.39 5.29 -6.73
CA LEU A 123 -1.98 5.51 -8.11
C LEU A 123 -3.18 5.29 -9.03
N PHE A 124 -3.57 6.34 -9.75
CA PHE A 124 -4.69 6.30 -10.69
C PHE A 124 -4.22 6.40 -12.12
N GLY A 125 -4.69 5.49 -12.98
CA GLY A 125 -4.62 5.63 -14.42
C GLY A 125 -5.90 6.27 -14.95
N LYS A 126 -6.07 6.30 -16.26
CA LYS A 126 -7.20 6.96 -16.92
C LYS A 126 -8.57 6.35 -16.58
N HIS A 127 -8.56 5.16 -16.00
CA HIS A 127 -9.80 4.39 -15.75
C HIS A 127 -10.68 4.94 -14.62
N THR A 128 -10.11 5.79 -13.73
CA THR A 128 -10.80 6.15 -12.48
C THR A 128 -10.58 7.59 -12.03
N THR A 129 -10.50 8.52 -12.95
CA THR A 129 -10.29 9.93 -12.59
C THR A 129 -11.37 10.46 -11.66
N ALA A 130 -12.59 9.92 -11.74
CA ALA A 130 -13.73 10.40 -10.94
C ALA A 130 -13.59 10.11 -9.44
N TYR A 131 -12.75 9.16 -9.06
CA TYR A 131 -12.61 8.76 -7.65
C TYR A 131 -11.51 9.50 -6.91
N LYS A 132 -10.69 10.27 -7.59
CA LYS A 132 -9.56 10.96 -6.98
C LYS A 132 -9.98 11.82 -5.79
N VAL A 133 -11.02 12.63 -5.97
CA VAL A 133 -11.49 13.55 -4.93
C VAL A 133 -12.03 12.79 -3.71
N SER A 134 -12.69 11.66 -3.94
CA SER A 134 -13.30 10.91 -2.84
C SER A 134 -12.26 10.19 -1.96
N ILE A 135 -11.08 9.89 -2.50
CA ILE A 135 -10.05 9.16 -1.76
C ILE A 135 -8.99 10.08 -1.14
N GLU A 136 -8.76 11.27 -1.70
CA GLU A 136 -7.74 12.16 -1.16
C GLU A 136 -8.11 12.67 0.23
N ARG A 137 -7.11 12.66 1.13
CA ARG A 137 -7.19 13.17 2.49
C ARG A 137 -5.93 13.98 2.76
N GLU A 138 -5.84 14.59 3.96
CA GLU A 138 -4.68 15.38 4.33
C GLU A 138 -3.36 14.61 4.17
N ASN A 139 -3.34 13.37 4.64
CA ASN A 139 -2.14 12.54 4.62
C ASN A 139 -2.11 11.51 3.50
N PHE A 140 -3.21 11.28 2.81
CA PHE A 140 -3.31 10.27 1.77
C PHE A 140 -3.68 10.93 0.45
N LYS A 141 -2.74 10.92 -0.49
CA LYS A 141 -2.86 11.67 -1.74
C LYS A 141 -2.94 10.73 -2.94
N ALA A 142 -3.42 11.24 -4.04
CA ALA A 142 -3.51 10.51 -5.30
C ALA A 142 -2.49 11.04 -6.30
N ILE A 143 -1.87 10.13 -7.05
CA ILE A 143 -1.13 10.47 -8.26
C ILE A 143 -1.99 10.00 -9.42
N GLU A 144 -2.36 10.92 -10.29
CA GLU A 144 -3.20 10.62 -11.44
C GLU A 144 -2.39 10.80 -12.72
N VAL A 145 -2.38 9.77 -13.55
CA VAL A 145 -1.71 9.79 -14.85
C VAL A 145 -2.61 9.15 -15.90
N THR A 146 -2.33 9.44 -17.17
CA THR A 146 -3.08 8.86 -18.27
C THR A 146 -2.84 7.36 -18.40
N ASP A 147 -1.60 6.93 -18.18
CA ASP A 147 -1.17 5.53 -18.30
C ASP A 147 -0.17 5.23 -17.21
N LEU A 148 -0.49 4.25 -16.34
CA LEU A 148 0.39 3.85 -15.24
C LEU A 148 1.74 3.32 -15.74
N ASN A 149 1.82 2.76 -16.94
CA ASN A 149 3.09 2.34 -17.52
C ASN A 149 4.08 3.49 -17.73
N ASN A 150 3.57 4.72 -17.80
CA ASN A 150 4.37 5.92 -17.97
C ASN A 150 4.69 6.65 -16.67
N LEU A 151 4.17 6.15 -15.53
CA LEU A 151 4.49 6.71 -14.23
C LEU A 151 5.77 6.05 -13.72
N SER A 152 6.86 6.80 -13.63
CA SER A 152 8.15 6.24 -13.23
C SER A 152 8.21 5.94 -11.73
N ALA A 153 9.04 4.96 -11.37
CA ALA A 153 9.31 4.65 -9.96
C ALA A 153 9.95 5.84 -9.26
N GLU A 154 10.80 6.59 -9.95
CA GLU A 154 11.48 7.78 -9.41
C GLU A 154 10.49 8.85 -8.97
N LYS A 155 9.44 9.05 -9.75
CA LYS A 155 8.42 10.06 -9.42
C LYS A 155 7.62 9.68 -8.18
N VAL A 156 7.24 8.41 -8.08
CA VAL A 156 6.55 7.90 -6.88
C VAL A 156 7.48 7.96 -5.68
N PHE A 157 8.74 7.56 -5.87
CA PHE A 157 9.74 7.59 -4.81
C PHE A 157 9.99 9.01 -4.28
N GLU A 158 10.03 10.00 -5.16
CA GLU A 158 10.21 11.39 -4.76
C GLU A 158 9.09 11.84 -3.81
N ARG A 159 7.84 11.51 -4.13
CA ARG A 159 6.69 11.85 -3.29
C ARG A 159 6.76 11.13 -1.94
N LEU A 160 7.09 9.85 -1.95
CA LEU A 160 7.25 9.04 -0.74
C LEU A 160 8.39 9.58 0.13
N SER A 161 9.53 9.81 -0.47
CA SER A 161 10.72 10.28 0.23
C SER A 161 10.48 11.64 0.89
N ASN A 162 9.82 12.57 0.20
CA ASN A 162 9.51 13.88 0.76
C ASN A 162 8.56 13.78 1.95
N SER A 163 7.70 12.78 1.99
CA SER A 163 6.77 12.57 3.11
C SER A 163 7.44 11.96 4.33
N LEU A 164 8.52 11.20 4.13
CA LEU A 164 9.24 10.51 5.21
C LEU A 164 10.41 11.31 5.76
N ASP A 165 10.87 12.31 5.03
CA ASP A 165 12.01 13.17 5.45
C ASP A 165 11.61 14.21 6.50
#